data_6a28198f471d56dce4516ef6bd93c2c3
#
_entry.id   6a28198f471d56dce4516ef6bd93c2c3
#
_cell.length_a   1.000
_cell.length_b   1.000
_cell.length_c   1.000
_cell.angle_alpha   90.00
_cell.angle_beta   90.00
_cell.angle_gamma   90.00
#
_symmetry.space_group_name_H-M   'P 1'
#
loop_
_entity.id
_entity.type
_entity.pdbx_description
1 polymer ?
#
loop_
_entity_poly.entity_id
_entity_poly.type
_entity_poly.pdbx_seq_one_letter_code
_entity_poly.pdbx_strand_id
1 'polypeptide(L)'
;MKKWILLSGLVCCMFSASFAQSSIEFIPTGGYTFGDKLDFANSFGKVDAGFNYGGSFQFNFNRHLGIELAYNRMQVPAKLYNYGAIPGDNPIYQTSAGINYIMAGPVSRFPLPGSPVSLFMGADLGAAIFTPSPNSFSSNAAFAYGFQAGADIFIDPQFGIRLSARLLGTAPTSSGYYFGNWGDPGGYYVSNPGLIQFGFNVGIIIGLGKVLPEYQKAARQPRQLRPRKYY
;
A
#
# COMPACT_ATOMS: atom_id res chain seq x y z
N MET A 1 -5.84 38.59 -14.02
CA MET A 1 -4.59 38.14 -13.42
C MET A 1 -4.51 38.39 -11.91
N LYS A 2 -4.84 39.56 -11.37
CA LYS A 2 -4.77 39.86 -9.91
C LYS A 2 -5.61 38.93 -8.99
N LYS A 3 -6.77 38.45 -9.45
CA LYS A 3 -7.64 37.55 -8.65
C LYS A 3 -7.03 36.16 -8.43
N TRP A 4 -6.27 35.64 -9.38
CA TRP A 4 -5.60 34.33 -9.27
C TRP A 4 -4.40 34.36 -8.32
N ILE A 5 -3.69 35.50 -8.25
CA ILE A 5 -2.57 35.72 -7.30
C ILE A 5 -3.09 35.77 -5.86
N LEU A 6 -4.25 36.42 -5.63
CA LEU A 6 -4.86 36.45 -4.31
C LEU A 6 -5.38 35.07 -3.89
N LEU A 7 -5.93 34.29 -4.81
CA LEU A 7 -6.39 32.94 -4.52
C LEU A 7 -5.23 31.99 -4.19
N SER A 8 -4.12 32.06 -4.96
CA SER A 8 -2.92 31.26 -4.67
C SER A 8 -2.25 31.67 -3.35
N GLY A 9 -2.22 32.97 -3.02
CA GLY A 9 -1.74 33.46 -1.75
C GLY A 9 -2.57 32.97 -0.56
N LEU A 10 -3.90 32.97 -0.69
CA LEU A 10 -4.82 32.47 0.34
C LEU A 10 -4.63 30.95 0.58
N VAL A 11 -4.48 30.19 -0.50
CA VAL A 11 -4.22 28.75 -0.42
C VAL A 11 -2.88 28.46 0.25
N CYS A 12 -1.80 29.17 -0.09
CA CYS A 12 -0.50 29.07 0.61
C CYS A 12 -0.58 29.41 2.10
N CYS A 13 -1.33 30.46 2.48
CA CYS A 13 -1.50 30.82 3.89
C CYS A 13 -2.29 29.78 4.69
N MET A 14 -3.28 29.10 4.08
CA MET A 14 -4.01 28.01 4.73
C MET A 14 -3.11 26.78 4.99
N PHE A 15 -2.17 26.49 4.11
CA PHE A 15 -1.17 25.43 4.33
C PHE A 15 -0.19 25.77 5.45
N SER A 16 0.25 27.02 5.58
CA SER A 16 1.24 27.43 6.58
C SER A 16 0.74 27.28 8.03
N ALA A 17 -0.54 27.49 8.29
CA ALA A 17 -1.11 27.37 9.63
C ALA A 17 -1.24 25.91 10.12
N SER A 18 -1.27 24.93 9.21
CA SER A 18 -1.45 23.51 9.55
C SER A 18 -0.16 22.79 9.98
N PHE A 19 1.01 23.34 9.69
CA PHE A 19 2.30 22.70 9.99
C PHE A 19 2.74 22.80 11.45
N ALA A 20 2.08 23.61 12.27
CA ALA A 20 2.46 23.79 13.68
C ALA A 20 2.27 22.55 14.56
N GLN A 21 1.50 21.56 14.10
CA GLN A 21 1.19 20.31 14.81
C GLN A 21 1.41 19.04 13.95
N SER A 22 2.22 19.15 12.90
CA SER A 22 2.48 17.99 12.02
C SER A 22 3.47 17.01 12.65
N SER A 23 3.22 15.73 12.49
CA SER A 23 4.18 14.66 12.79
C SER A 23 4.50 13.87 11.54
N ILE A 24 5.73 13.39 11.46
CA ILE A 24 6.19 12.50 10.39
C ILE A 24 6.42 11.13 11.02
N GLU A 25 5.96 10.10 10.36
CA GLU A 25 6.17 8.71 10.77
C GLU A 25 6.80 7.94 9.62
N PHE A 26 7.79 7.11 9.93
CA PHE A 26 8.32 6.10 9.02
C PHE A 26 7.79 4.73 9.46
N ILE A 27 7.26 3.96 8.52
CA ILE A 27 6.57 2.70 8.82
C ILE A 27 7.10 1.61 7.89
N PRO A 28 8.22 0.94 8.24
CA PRO A 28 8.64 -0.28 7.55
C PRO A 28 7.58 -1.36 7.74
N THR A 29 7.25 -2.07 6.67
CA THR A 29 6.20 -3.09 6.64
C THR A 29 6.67 -4.38 5.99
N GLY A 30 6.16 -5.50 6.46
CA GLY A 30 6.26 -6.79 5.81
C GLY A 30 4.93 -7.52 5.92
N GLY A 31 4.65 -8.39 4.95
CA GLY A 31 3.36 -9.06 4.93
C GLY A 31 3.24 -10.17 3.90
N TYR A 32 2.02 -10.57 3.67
CA TYR A 32 1.67 -11.61 2.73
C TYR A 32 0.53 -11.13 1.83
N THR A 33 0.73 -11.27 0.52
CA THR A 33 -0.25 -10.93 -0.50
C THR A 33 -0.76 -12.21 -1.14
N PHE A 34 -2.08 -12.33 -1.25
CA PHE A 34 -2.73 -13.46 -1.91
C PHE A 34 -2.58 -13.36 -3.42
N GLY A 35 -2.54 -14.51 -4.06
CA GLY A 35 -2.44 -14.61 -5.51
C GLY A 35 -3.72 -14.17 -6.20
N ASP A 36 -3.59 -13.83 -7.48
CA ASP A 36 -4.70 -13.46 -8.34
C ASP A 36 -4.63 -14.20 -9.68
N LYS A 37 -5.79 -14.34 -10.34
CA LYS A 37 -5.95 -14.94 -11.65
C LYS A 37 -6.32 -13.88 -12.66
N LEU A 38 -5.53 -13.80 -13.74
CA LEU A 38 -5.72 -12.87 -14.83
C LEU A 38 -6.30 -13.64 -16.03
N ASP A 39 -7.56 -13.38 -16.38
CA ASP A 39 -8.19 -14.02 -17.51
C ASP A 39 -7.93 -13.24 -18.80
N PHE A 40 -7.41 -13.94 -19.82
CA PHE A 40 -7.15 -13.44 -21.17
C PHE A 40 -8.07 -14.13 -22.17
N ALA A 41 -8.16 -13.64 -23.40
CA ALA A 41 -9.10 -14.18 -24.40
C ALA A 41 -8.93 -15.69 -24.66
N ASN A 42 -7.70 -16.22 -24.72
CA ASN A 42 -7.37 -17.62 -25.02
C ASN A 42 -6.44 -18.29 -24.00
N SER A 43 -6.15 -17.63 -22.90
CA SER A 43 -5.24 -18.11 -21.86
C SER A 43 -5.59 -17.47 -20.51
N PHE A 44 -5.03 -17.98 -19.44
CA PHE A 44 -5.11 -17.32 -18.16
C PHE A 44 -3.72 -17.28 -17.48
N GLY A 45 -3.42 -16.15 -16.90
CA GLY A 45 -2.25 -15.96 -16.05
C GLY A 45 -2.59 -16.21 -14.60
N LYS A 46 -1.67 -16.78 -13.85
CA LYS A 46 -1.76 -16.89 -12.40
C LYS A 46 -0.56 -16.20 -11.78
N VAL A 47 -0.83 -15.25 -10.93
CA VAL A 47 0.15 -14.65 -10.04
C VAL A 47 0.02 -15.35 -8.70
N ASP A 48 1.02 -16.10 -8.30
CA ASP A 48 0.96 -16.85 -7.06
C ASP A 48 1.02 -15.89 -5.85
N ALA A 49 0.54 -16.36 -4.71
CA ALA A 49 0.65 -15.64 -3.46
C ALA A 49 2.12 -15.58 -3.01
N GLY A 50 2.49 -14.54 -2.26
CA GLY A 50 3.86 -14.38 -1.80
C GLY A 50 4.06 -13.34 -0.71
N PHE A 51 5.26 -13.33 -0.15
CA PHE A 51 5.67 -12.31 0.79
C PHE A 51 5.86 -10.97 0.09
N ASN A 52 5.43 -9.91 0.77
CA ASN A 52 5.70 -8.55 0.38
C ASN A 52 6.47 -7.81 1.48
N TYR A 53 7.22 -6.81 1.09
CA TYR A 53 7.92 -5.92 2.02
C TYR A 53 8.01 -4.51 1.44
N GLY A 54 8.16 -3.55 2.31
CA GLY A 54 8.25 -2.15 1.92
C GLY A 54 8.27 -1.22 3.10
N GLY A 55 7.73 -0.05 2.90
CA GLY A 55 7.59 0.94 3.96
C GLY A 55 6.87 2.16 3.46
N SER A 56 6.45 3.00 4.39
CA SER A 56 5.82 4.27 4.07
C SER A 56 6.30 5.41 4.95
N PHE A 57 6.21 6.61 4.39
CA PHE A 57 6.31 7.87 5.13
C PHE A 57 4.91 8.44 5.24
N GLN A 58 4.47 8.67 6.47
CA GLN A 58 3.17 9.27 6.74
C GLN A 58 3.36 10.65 7.37
N PHE A 59 2.76 11.65 6.75
CA PHE A 59 2.74 13.04 7.18
C PHE A 59 1.37 13.32 7.79
N ASN A 60 1.29 13.43 9.11
CA ASN A 60 0.06 13.70 9.82
C ASN A 60 -0.12 15.20 9.99
N PHE A 61 -1.17 15.76 9.44
CA PHE A 61 -1.55 17.17 9.64
C PHE A 61 -2.19 17.39 11.01
N ASN A 62 -2.94 16.40 11.47
CA ASN A 62 -3.57 16.36 12.78
C ASN A 62 -3.76 14.89 13.20
N ARG A 63 -4.42 14.65 14.34
CA ARG A 63 -4.66 13.30 14.87
C ARG A 63 -5.57 12.41 14.01
N HIS A 64 -6.33 13.01 13.07
CA HIS A 64 -7.32 12.30 12.27
C HIS A 64 -6.94 12.18 10.80
N LEU A 65 -6.11 13.07 10.28
CA LEU A 65 -5.82 13.16 8.85
C LEU A 65 -4.34 13.30 8.58
N GLY A 66 -3.87 12.53 7.61
CA GLY A 66 -2.51 12.57 7.07
C GLY A 66 -2.48 12.22 5.60
N ILE A 67 -1.28 12.26 5.04
CA ILE A 67 -0.94 11.74 3.70
C ILE A 67 0.16 10.71 3.89
N GLU A 68 0.01 9.58 3.21
CA GLU A 68 1.01 8.52 3.16
C GLU A 68 1.66 8.48 1.78
N LEU A 69 2.99 8.30 1.74
CA LEU A 69 3.77 7.90 0.58
C LEU A 69 4.30 6.49 0.85
N ALA A 70 3.85 5.51 0.11
CA ALA A 70 4.14 4.10 0.34
C ALA A 70 4.92 3.48 -0.82
N TYR A 71 5.88 2.63 -0.49
CA TYR A 71 6.53 1.70 -1.38
C TYR A 71 6.27 0.28 -0.90
N ASN A 72 5.88 -0.60 -1.81
CA ASN A 72 5.70 -2.02 -1.53
C ASN A 72 6.27 -2.85 -2.67
N ARG A 73 7.01 -3.90 -2.36
CA ARG A 73 7.59 -4.84 -3.31
C ARG A 73 7.18 -6.26 -2.97
N MET A 74 6.80 -7.01 -3.99
CA MET A 74 6.62 -8.45 -3.93
C MET A 74 7.35 -9.13 -5.07
N GLN A 75 7.81 -10.36 -4.84
CA GLN A 75 8.41 -11.20 -5.87
C GLN A 75 7.70 -12.54 -5.85
N VAL A 76 7.05 -12.87 -6.95
CA VAL A 76 6.17 -14.04 -7.04
C VAL A 76 6.37 -14.77 -8.36
N PRO A 77 6.17 -16.10 -8.38
CA PRO A 77 6.05 -16.85 -9.61
C PRO A 77 4.84 -16.37 -10.39
N ALA A 78 5.02 -16.11 -11.69
CA ALA A 78 3.97 -15.83 -12.64
C ALA A 78 3.91 -17.00 -13.65
N LYS A 79 2.73 -17.55 -13.82
CA LYS A 79 2.49 -18.73 -14.67
C LYS A 79 1.42 -18.42 -15.70
N LEU A 80 1.62 -18.86 -16.94
CA LEU A 80 0.67 -18.76 -18.03
C LEU A 80 0.16 -20.14 -18.40
N TYR A 81 -1.16 -20.28 -18.55
CA TYR A 81 -1.84 -21.52 -18.92
C TYR A 81 -2.71 -21.32 -20.16
N ASN A 82 -2.91 -22.38 -20.97
CA ASN A 82 -3.91 -22.37 -22.03
C ASN A 82 -5.33 -22.34 -21.44
N TYR A 83 -6.25 -21.78 -22.21
CA TYR A 83 -7.68 -21.84 -21.89
C TYR A 83 -8.14 -23.32 -21.92
N GLY A 84 -8.73 -23.81 -20.84
CA GLY A 84 -9.12 -25.19 -20.67
C GLY A 84 -8.11 -26.09 -19.94
N ALA A 85 -6.97 -25.55 -19.50
CA ALA A 85 -6.05 -26.27 -18.61
C ALA A 85 -6.74 -26.65 -17.29
N ILE A 86 -6.57 -27.89 -16.88
CA ILE A 86 -7.12 -28.45 -15.63
C ILE A 86 -6.07 -28.34 -14.50
N PRO A 87 -6.49 -28.40 -13.22
CA PRO A 87 -5.56 -28.45 -12.09
C PRO A 87 -4.57 -29.61 -12.25
N GLY A 88 -3.28 -29.29 -12.29
CA GLY A 88 -2.20 -30.26 -12.50
C GLY A 88 -1.50 -30.17 -13.86
N ASP A 89 -2.04 -29.42 -14.80
CA ASP A 89 -1.37 -29.16 -16.08
C ASP A 89 -0.11 -28.34 -15.92
N ASN A 90 0.87 -28.60 -16.77
CA ASN A 90 2.09 -27.79 -16.81
C ASN A 90 1.80 -26.41 -17.42
N PRO A 91 2.32 -25.32 -16.83
CA PRO A 91 2.20 -24.01 -17.44
C PRO A 91 2.96 -23.96 -18.77
N ILE A 92 2.41 -23.25 -19.77
CA ILE A 92 3.08 -23.02 -21.06
C ILE A 92 4.36 -22.19 -20.82
N TYR A 93 4.29 -21.26 -19.86
CA TYR A 93 5.39 -20.39 -19.51
C TYR A 93 5.37 -20.11 -18.01
N GLN A 94 6.55 -20.16 -17.40
CA GLN A 94 6.74 -19.82 -15.99
C GLN A 94 7.91 -18.86 -15.84
N THR A 95 7.68 -17.77 -15.15
CA THR A 95 8.71 -16.76 -14.84
C THR A 95 8.54 -16.26 -13.40
N SER A 96 9.54 -15.59 -12.89
CA SER A 96 9.42 -14.83 -11.64
C SER A 96 9.18 -13.36 -11.99
N ALA A 97 8.17 -12.75 -11.41
CA ALA A 97 7.86 -11.35 -11.59
C ALA A 97 8.02 -10.59 -10.27
N GLY A 98 8.79 -9.51 -10.32
CA GLY A 98 8.84 -8.50 -9.28
C GLY A 98 7.77 -7.44 -9.55
N ILE A 99 6.93 -7.15 -8.57
CA ILE A 99 5.96 -6.06 -8.66
C ILE A 99 6.33 -5.02 -7.60
N ASN A 100 6.55 -3.78 -8.06
CA ASN A 100 6.89 -2.65 -7.21
C ASN A 100 5.77 -1.63 -7.27
N TYR A 101 5.13 -1.34 -6.16
CA TYR A 101 4.11 -0.30 -6.03
C TYR A 101 4.72 0.94 -5.40
N ILE A 102 4.53 2.09 -6.04
CA ILE A 102 4.86 3.42 -5.50
C ILE A 102 3.55 4.19 -5.46
N MET A 103 3.05 4.48 -4.27
CA MET A 103 1.69 4.98 -4.08
C MET A 103 1.67 6.12 -3.08
N ALA A 104 0.72 7.03 -3.26
CA ALA A 104 0.47 8.11 -2.33
C ALA A 104 -1.03 8.37 -2.17
N GLY A 105 -1.44 8.74 -0.97
CA GLY A 105 -2.84 9.05 -0.73
C GLY A 105 -3.17 9.49 0.69
N PRO A 106 -4.41 9.93 0.92
CA PRO A 106 -4.89 10.32 2.24
C PRO A 106 -5.08 9.12 3.16
N VAL A 107 -4.75 9.32 4.43
CA VAL A 107 -5.01 8.37 5.53
C VAL A 107 -5.80 9.08 6.61
N SER A 108 -6.90 8.47 7.02
CA SER A 108 -7.72 8.91 8.14
C SER A 108 -7.51 7.98 9.33
N ARG A 109 -7.32 8.57 10.53
CA ARG A 109 -7.16 7.86 11.81
C ARG A 109 -8.31 8.15 12.76
N PHE A 110 -8.70 7.15 13.50
CA PHE A 110 -9.79 7.17 14.48
C PHE A 110 -9.25 6.66 15.82
N PRO A 111 -8.66 7.54 16.66
CA PRO A 111 -8.16 7.15 17.97
C PRO A 111 -9.31 6.66 18.87
N LEU A 112 -9.13 5.52 19.52
CA LEU A 112 -10.10 4.97 20.46
C LEU A 112 -9.90 5.62 21.83
N PRO A 113 -10.94 6.25 22.41
CA PRO A 113 -10.83 6.93 23.69
C PRO A 113 -10.35 5.99 24.82
N GLY A 114 -9.33 6.41 25.57
CA GLY A 114 -8.79 5.61 26.68
C GLY A 114 -8.00 4.37 26.28
N SER A 115 -7.65 4.23 25.01
CA SER A 115 -6.90 3.10 24.44
C SER A 115 -5.65 3.58 23.70
N PRO A 116 -4.56 2.81 23.71
CA PRO A 116 -3.40 3.09 22.85
C PRO A 116 -3.64 2.71 21.37
N VAL A 117 -4.85 2.34 21.00
CA VAL A 117 -5.21 1.86 19.66
C VAL A 117 -5.90 2.96 18.87
N SER A 118 -5.48 3.14 17.63
CA SER A 118 -6.15 3.96 16.62
C SER A 118 -6.51 3.09 15.43
N LEU A 119 -7.77 3.08 15.02
CA LEU A 119 -8.13 2.51 13.73
C LEU A 119 -7.71 3.48 12.63
N PHE A 120 -7.41 2.97 11.44
CA PHE A 120 -7.13 3.82 10.29
C PHE A 120 -7.71 3.23 9.01
N MET A 121 -7.94 4.10 8.03
CA MET A 121 -8.25 3.76 6.66
C MET A 121 -7.58 4.74 5.72
N GLY A 122 -7.23 4.27 4.52
CA GLY A 122 -6.59 5.08 3.49
C GLY A 122 -6.95 4.61 2.10
N ALA A 123 -6.79 5.52 1.15
CA ALA A 123 -6.92 5.24 -0.28
C ALA A 123 -5.71 5.85 -0.99
N ASP A 124 -5.07 5.06 -1.85
CA ASP A 124 -3.81 5.41 -2.48
C ASP A 124 -3.92 5.35 -4.01
N LEU A 125 -3.24 6.25 -4.68
CA LEU A 125 -3.05 6.25 -6.13
C LEU A 125 -1.55 6.28 -6.45
N GLY A 126 -1.16 5.66 -7.58
CA GLY A 126 0.25 5.63 -7.94
C GLY A 126 0.55 4.77 -9.15
N ALA A 127 1.69 4.10 -9.12
CA ALA A 127 2.18 3.24 -10.19
C ALA A 127 2.61 1.87 -9.66
N ALA A 128 2.32 0.85 -10.45
CA ALA A 128 2.88 -0.48 -10.32
C ALA A 128 3.91 -0.70 -11.43
N ILE A 129 5.14 -1.05 -11.06
CA ILE A 129 6.23 -1.32 -11.98
C ILE A 129 6.50 -2.81 -11.93
N PHE A 130 6.30 -3.47 -13.06
CA PHE A 130 6.52 -4.90 -13.22
C PHE A 130 7.93 -5.14 -13.75
N THR A 131 8.71 -5.93 -13.04
CA THR A 131 10.08 -6.30 -13.39
C THR A 131 10.17 -7.82 -13.55
N PRO A 132 10.09 -8.35 -14.79
CA PRO A 132 10.25 -9.78 -15.02
C PRO A 132 11.71 -10.21 -14.80
N SER A 133 11.88 -11.47 -14.39
CA SER A 133 13.19 -12.11 -14.26
C SER A 133 13.20 -13.38 -15.13
N PRO A 134 14.18 -13.59 -16.02
CA PRO A 134 15.42 -12.82 -16.22
C PRO A 134 15.20 -11.46 -16.91
N ASN A 135 16.18 -10.56 -16.76
CA ASN A 135 16.15 -9.17 -17.24
C ASN A 135 16.06 -8.98 -18.79
N SER A 136 15.78 -10.06 -19.53
CA SER A 136 15.57 -10.03 -20.98
C SER A 136 14.23 -9.41 -21.40
N PHE A 137 13.36 -9.09 -20.46
CA PHE A 137 12.05 -8.50 -20.75
C PHE A 137 12.00 -7.04 -20.33
N SER A 138 11.28 -6.22 -21.08
CA SER A 138 11.06 -4.81 -20.74
C SER A 138 10.25 -4.69 -19.47
N SER A 139 10.70 -3.83 -18.54
CA SER A 139 9.86 -3.44 -17.41
C SER A 139 8.69 -2.60 -17.91
N ASN A 140 7.52 -2.81 -17.36
CA ASN A 140 6.31 -2.06 -17.72
C ASN A 140 5.71 -1.43 -16.48
N ALA A 141 5.11 -0.25 -16.65
CA ALA A 141 4.45 0.49 -15.58
C ALA A 141 2.96 0.62 -15.87
N ALA A 142 2.13 0.40 -14.86
CA ALA A 142 0.70 0.58 -14.93
C ALA A 142 0.24 1.55 -13.83
N PHE A 143 -0.85 2.28 -14.09
CA PHE A 143 -1.51 3.04 -13.05
C PHE A 143 -2.04 2.09 -11.97
N ALA A 144 -1.77 2.42 -10.71
CA ALA A 144 -2.18 1.63 -9.56
C ALA A 144 -3.07 2.44 -8.62
N TYR A 145 -4.00 1.74 -7.98
CA TYR A 145 -4.85 2.27 -6.93
C TYR A 145 -4.90 1.28 -5.77
N GLY A 146 -5.15 1.78 -4.57
CA GLY A 146 -5.18 0.96 -3.38
C GLY A 146 -6.14 1.44 -2.33
N PHE A 147 -6.58 0.51 -1.49
CA PHE A 147 -7.30 0.79 -0.27
C PHE A 147 -6.63 0.03 0.86
N GLN A 148 -6.53 0.66 2.01
CA GLN A 148 -6.00 0.05 3.21
C GLN A 148 -6.84 0.39 4.42
N ALA A 149 -6.90 -0.56 5.36
CA ALA A 149 -7.54 -0.35 6.65
C ALA A 149 -6.83 -1.20 7.71
N GLY A 150 -6.86 -0.74 8.96
CA GLY A 150 -6.17 -1.46 10.00
C GLY A 150 -6.21 -0.79 11.37
N ALA A 151 -5.24 -1.18 12.20
CA ALA A 151 -5.07 -0.64 13.53
C ALA A 151 -3.61 -0.29 13.81
N ASP A 152 -3.39 0.88 14.35
CA ASP A 152 -2.14 1.36 14.91
C ASP A 152 -2.19 1.20 16.42
N ILE A 153 -1.25 0.45 17.00
CA ILE A 153 -1.12 0.18 18.43
C ILE A 153 0.12 0.90 18.92
N PHE A 154 -0.05 2.00 19.64
CA PHE A 154 1.05 2.80 20.15
C PHE A 154 1.54 2.26 21.50
N ILE A 155 2.81 1.87 21.55
CA ILE A 155 3.49 1.43 22.77
C ILE A 155 4.04 2.66 23.51
N ASP A 156 4.57 3.61 22.74
CA ASP A 156 5.11 4.90 23.17
C ASP A 156 4.65 5.97 22.16
N PRO A 157 4.66 7.25 22.51
CA PRO A 157 4.32 8.31 21.57
C PRO A 157 5.12 8.33 20.25
N GLN A 158 6.28 7.71 20.22
CA GLN A 158 7.14 7.62 19.01
C GLN A 158 7.19 6.21 18.41
N PHE A 159 6.70 5.19 19.12
CA PHE A 159 6.78 3.81 18.67
C PHE A 159 5.44 3.10 18.74
N GLY A 160 5.13 2.37 17.70
CA GLY A 160 3.91 1.58 17.62
C GLY A 160 4.03 0.41 16.65
N ILE A 161 2.98 -0.39 16.60
CA ILE A 161 2.81 -1.50 15.67
C ILE A 161 1.60 -1.19 14.82
N ARG A 162 1.73 -1.32 13.50
CA ARG A 162 0.63 -1.23 12.54
C ARG A 162 0.24 -2.63 12.07
N LEU A 163 -1.04 -2.94 12.13
CA LEU A 163 -1.65 -4.10 11.50
C LEU A 163 -2.58 -3.60 10.41
N SER A 164 -2.40 -4.04 9.16
CA SER A 164 -3.20 -3.57 8.04
C SER A 164 -3.61 -4.68 7.09
N ALA A 165 -4.83 -4.57 6.56
CA ALA A 165 -5.29 -5.21 5.35
C ALA A 165 -5.18 -4.21 4.20
N ARG A 166 -4.69 -4.65 3.05
CA ARG A 166 -4.49 -3.82 1.86
C ARG A 166 -5.07 -4.50 0.63
N LEU A 167 -5.82 -3.74 -0.16
CA LEU A 167 -6.29 -4.11 -1.48
C LEU A 167 -5.55 -3.22 -2.50
N LEU A 168 -4.81 -3.83 -3.41
CA LEU A 168 -4.07 -3.13 -4.47
C LEU A 168 -4.63 -3.54 -5.82
N GLY A 169 -4.87 -2.57 -6.68
CA GLY A 169 -5.34 -2.80 -8.03
C GLY A 169 -4.49 -2.06 -9.05
N THR A 170 -4.38 -2.60 -10.26
CA THR A 170 -3.81 -1.91 -11.42
C THR A 170 -4.87 -1.68 -12.47
N ALA A 171 -4.86 -0.49 -13.09
CA ALA A 171 -5.75 -0.23 -14.22
C ALA A 171 -5.33 -1.06 -15.42
N PRO A 172 -6.29 -1.57 -16.23
CA PRO A 172 -5.98 -2.19 -17.49
C PRO A 172 -5.28 -1.18 -18.41
N THR A 173 -4.19 -1.60 -19.03
CA THR A 173 -3.46 -0.78 -19.99
C THR A 173 -3.53 -1.38 -21.37
N SER A 174 -3.61 -0.53 -22.41
CA SER A 174 -3.57 -0.96 -23.80
C SER A 174 -2.16 -1.45 -24.25
N SER A 175 -1.13 -1.16 -23.46
CA SER A 175 0.21 -1.73 -23.64
C SER A 175 0.22 -3.12 -23.00
N GLY A 176 0.13 -4.16 -23.82
CA GLY A 176 0.20 -5.53 -23.34
C GLY A 176 1.62 -5.95 -22.94
N TYR A 177 1.70 -7.04 -22.19
CA TYR A 177 2.96 -7.70 -21.86
C TYR A 177 3.31 -8.71 -22.98
N TYR A 178 4.57 -8.67 -23.42
CA TYR A 178 5.10 -9.69 -24.30
C TYR A 178 5.81 -10.76 -23.45
N PHE A 179 5.27 -11.97 -23.46
CA PHE A 179 5.89 -13.14 -22.84
C PHE A 179 6.63 -13.91 -23.93
N GLY A 180 7.95 -13.86 -23.99
CA GLY A 180 8.81 -14.52 -24.94
C GLY A 180 9.96 -13.63 -25.40
N ASN A 181 10.98 -14.20 -26.07
CA ASN A 181 12.00 -13.41 -26.72
C ASN A 181 11.42 -12.77 -27.99
N TRP A 182 11.80 -11.54 -28.26
CA TRP A 182 11.43 -10.84 -29.50
C TRP A 182 11.90 -11.65 -30.72
N GLY A 183 10.95 -12.14 -31.54
CA GLY A 183 11.25 -13.00 -32.67
C GLY A 183 11.08 -14.50 -32.43
N ASP A 184 10.72 -14.93 -31.24
CA ASP A 184 10.40 -16.32 -30.95
C ASP A 184 8.97 -16.64 -31.45
N PRO A 185 8.78 -17.70 -32.31
CA PRO A 185 7.44 -18.12 -32.77
C PRO A 185 6.46 -18.49 -31.67
N GLY A 186 6.94 -18.67 -30.42
CA GLY A 186 6.15 -18.97 -29.22
C GLY A 186 5.89 -17.79 -28.29
N GLY A 187 6.25 -16.58 -28.66
CA GLY A 187 5.99 -15.38 -27.84
C GLY A 187 4.51 -14.98 -27.89
N TYR A 188 3.93 -14.73 -26.71
CA TYR A 188 2.54 -14.33 -26.57
C TYR A 188 2.42 -12.86 -26.18
N TYR A 189 1.62 -12.11 -26.91
CA TYR A 189 1.23 -10.76 -26.55
C TYR A 189 -0.03 -10.83 -25.65
N VAL A 190 0.07 -10.31 -24.45
CA VAL A 190 -1.01 -10.36 -23.47
C VAL A 190 -1.43 -8.95 -23.13
N SER A 191 -2.68 -8.59 -23.43
CA SER A 191 -3.27 -7.35 -22.92
C SER A 191 -3.37 -7.43 -21.39
N ASN A 192 -3.02 -6.36 -20.69
CA ASN A 192 -3.10 -6.33 -19.23
C ASN A 192 -4.55 -6.10 -18.76
N PRO A 193 -5.25 -7.09 -18.24
CA PRO A 193 -6.65 -6.96 -17.80
C PRO A 193 -6.81 -6.22 -16.46
N GLY A 194 -5.70 -5.80 -15.85
CA GLY A 194 -5.68 -5.29 -14.48
C GLY A 194 -5.48 -6.43 -13.46
N LEU A 195 -4.72 -6.13 -12.43
CA LEU A 195 -4.41 -7.05 -11.32
C LEU A 195 -5.10 -6.53 -10.07
N ILE A 196 -5.74 -7.39 -9.29
CA ILE A 196 -6.31 -7.06 -7.98
C ILE A 196 -5.71 -7.99 -6.94
N GLN A 197 -5.03 -7.44 -5.96
CA GLN A 197 -4.32 -8.18 -4.94
C GLN A 197 -4.77 -7.77 -3.55
N PHE A 198 -5.09 -8.75 -2.72
CA PHE A 198 -5.41 -8.55 -1.31
C PHE A 198 -4.27 -9.11 -0.45
N GLY A 199 -3.94 -8.42 0.66
CA GLY A 199 -2.89 -8.86 1.56
C GLY A 199 -3.01 -8.30 2.96
N PHE A 200 -2.27 -8.93 3.88
CA PHE A 200 -2.11 -8.46 5.25
C PHE A 200 -0.66 -8.05 5.50
N ASN A 201 -0.48 -6.97 6.23
CA ASN A 201 0.85 -6.44 6.56
C ASN A 201 0.95 -6.11 8.05
N VAL A 202 2.14 -6.28 8.57
CA VAL A 202 2.58 -5.83 9.88
C VAL A 202 3.68 -4.81 9.68
N GLY A 203 3.62 -3.70 10.40
CA GLY A 203 4.63 -2.63 10.33
C GLY A 203 5.01 -2.14 11.71
N ILE A 204 6.16 -1.46 11.77
CA ILE A 204 6.62 -0.76 12.96
C ILE A 204 6.47 0.73 12.71
N ILE A 205 5.74 1.45 13.56
CA ILE A 205 5.61 2.90 13.46
C ILE A 205 6.78 3.52 14.20
N ILE A 206 7.53 4.39 13.50
CA ILE A 206 8.65 5.15 14.05
C ILE A 206 8.35 6.63 13.83
N GLY A 207 8.04 7.36 14.91
CA GLY A 207 7.78 8.80 14.88
C GLY A 207 9.08 9.59 14.69
N LEU A 208 9.14 10.38 13.63
CA LEU A 208 10.27 11.25 13.29
C LEU A 208 9.88 12.71 13.63
N GLY A 209 10.26 13.21 14.81
CA GLY A 209 10.00 14.58 15.18
C GLY A 209 9.15 14.77 16.44
N LYS A 210 8.54 15.95 16.59
CA LYS A 210 7.71 16.25 17.77
C LYS A 210 6.42 15.44 17.73
N VAL A 211 6.20 14.67 18.78
CA VAL A 211 4.95 13.92 18.96
C VAL A 211 3.81 14.91 19.23
N LEU A 212 2.68 14.68 18.60
CA LEU A 212 1.46 15.45 18.88
C LEU A 212 1.16 15.44 20.39
N PRO A 213 0.93 16.60 21.03
CA PRO A 213 0.80 16.70 22.49
C PRO A 213 -0.26 15.81 23.12
N GLU A 214 -1.24 15.38 22.34
CA GLU A 214 -2.33 14.53 22.80
C GLU A 214 -1.94 13.06 22.98
N TYR A 215 -1.01 12.53 22.19
CA TYR A 215 -0.45 11.18 22.43
C TYR A 215 0.36 11.14 23.73
N GLN A 216 1.00 12.26 24.10
CA GLN A 216 1.69 12.39 25.37
C GLN A 216 0.72 12.36 26.57
N LYS A 217 -0.49 12.90 26.42
CA LYS A 217 -1.51 12.86 27.50
C LYS A 217 -2.09 11.47 27.69
N ALA A 218 -2.34 10.75 26.59
CA ALA A 218 -2.86 9.37 26.67
C ALA A 218 -1.85 8.40 27.32
N ALA A 219 -0.56 8.55 27.00
CA ALA A 219 0.51 7.74 27.58
C ALA A 219 0.80 8.08 29.06
N ARG A 220 0.50 9.30 29.52
CA ARG A 220 0.75 9.75 30.90
C ARG A 220 -0.40 9.54 31.87
N GLN A 221 -1.58 9.10 31.43
CA GLN A 221 -2.65 8.73 32.34
C GLN A 221 -2.42 7.31 32.84
N PRO A 222 -1.86 7.10 34.07
CA PRO A 222 -1.86 5.78 34.67
C PRO A 222 -3.31 5.34 34.80
N ARG A 223 -3.60 4.08 34.41
CA ARG A 223 -4.88 3.44 34.65
C ARG A 223 -5.28 3.70 36.11
N GLN A 224 -6.16 4.65 36.35
CA GLN A 224 -6.84 4.74 37.62
C GLN A 224 -7.75 3.51 37.67
N LEU A 225 -7.27 2.45 38.32
CA LEU A 225 -8.07 1.32 38.75
C LEU A 225 -9.13 1.90 39.66
N ARG A 226 -10.35 2.04 39.15
CA ARG A 226 -11.49 2.37 40.02
C ARG A 226 -11.54 1.31 41.10
N PRO A 227 -11.50 1.69 42.38
CA PRO A 227 -11.67 0.71 43.46
C PRO A 227 -13.02 0.04 43.26
N ARG A 228 -13.05 -1.31 43.18
CA ARG A 228 -14.28 -2.08 43.21
C ARG A 228 -14.98 -1.74 44.53
N LYS A 229 -16.08 -1.05 44.48
CA LYS A 229 -17.00 -0.98 45.61
C LYS A 229 -17.62 -2.37 45.78
N TYR A 230 -17.20 -3.08 46.80
CA TYR A 230 -17.92 -4.25 47.29
C TYR A 230 -19.13 -3.74 48.07
N TYR A 231 -20.30 -4.08 47.65
CA TYR A 231 -21.53 -4.05 48.39
C TYR A 231 -21.87 -5.47 48.79
#